data_92a0b348376e74360e5abdbc7782d8f2
#
_entry.id   92a0b348376e74360e5abdbc7782d8f2
#
_cell.length_a   1.000
_cell.length_b   1.000
_cell.length_c   1.000
_cell.angle_alpha   90.00
_cell.angle_beta   90.00
_cell.angle_gamma   90.00
#
_symmetry.space_group_name_H-M   'P 1'
#
loop_
_entity.id
_entity.type
_entity.pdbx_description
1 polymer ?
#
loop_
_entity_poly.entity_id
_entity_poly.type
_entity_poly.pdbx_seq_one_letter_code
_entity_poly.pdbx_strand_id
1 'polypeptide(L)'
;MNFNGISASELPIYIKEQETRELSCEGCLNGEALDFDFTMAFQPLIDLSQKCTFGFEGLVRGLNNEPAHTVISQVTAQNVYKFDQSCRVKAIALAAEAKIKERLSINFMPGAVYKPNICIRTTLAAADKYGFPREQITFEVVEEEKIADTAHLQNIIDYYKEIGFKVAIDDFGSGFANLDWLAKLAPDSIKIDMSLIRGIDTSNRKTLIVKALAELCSALNIDVLAEGVETKAERDTLAELNIVKQQGYFFSPPLFETFPSVPEKKFN
;
A
#
# COMPACT_ATOMS: atom_id res chain seq x y z
N MET A 1 22.29 -14.08 0.74
CA MET A 1 22.77 -12.80 1.27
C MET A 1 22.03 -12.55 2.55
N ASN A 2 22.70 -12.39 3.69
CA ASN A 2 22.04 -12.17 4.96
C ASN A 2 21.52 -10.72 4.99
N PHE A 3 20.24 -10.55 4.79
CA PHE A 3 19.55 -9.31 5.10
C PHE A 3 19.49 -9.22 6.62
N ASN A 4 20.44 -8.53 7.25
CA ASN A 4 20.27 -8.11 8.63
C ASN A 4 19.14 -7.09 8.63
N GLY A 5 17.93 -7.57 8.92
CA GLY A 5 16.73 -6.75 8.93
C GLY A 5 16.93 -5.51 9.80
N ILE A 6 16.49 -4.38 9.31
CA ILE A 6 16.42 -3.15 10.11
C ILE A 6 15.38 -3.41 11.18
N SER A 7 15.81 -3.51 12.43
CA SER A 7 14.90 -3.67 13.56
C SER A 7 13.99 -2.45 13.70
N ALA A 8 12.71 -2.65 14.00
CA ALA A 8 11.80 -1.55 14.29
C ALA A 8 12.29 -0.70 15.46
N SER A 9 12.99 -1.32 16.44
CA SER A 9 13.65 -0.64 17.55
C SER A 9 14.86 0.20 17.11
N GLU A 10 15.43 -0.03 15.93
CA GLU A 10 16.55 0.72 15.37
C GLU A 10 16.12 1.93 14.53
N LEU A 11 14.84 2.11 14.26
CA LEU A 11 14.33 3.28 13.53
C LEU A 11 14.74 4.62 14.15
N PRO A 12 14.78 4.80 15.47
CA PRO A 12 15.34 5.99 16.09
C PRO A 12 16.84 6.19 15.83
N ILE A 13 17.58 5.14 15.52
CA ILE A 13 19.05 5.20 15.29
C ILE A 13 19.39 5.81 13.94
N TYR A 14 18.52 5.66 12.92
CA TYR A 14 18.74 6.25 11.60
C TYR A 14 18.47 7.76 11.53
N ILE A 15 17.68 8.24 12.47
CA ILE A 15 17.47 9.67 12.69
C ILE A 15 18.01 9.91 14.10
N LYS A 16 19.11 10.67 14.25
CA LYS A 16 19.68 10.99 15.57
C LYS A 16 18.56 11.46 16.49
N GLU A 17 18.61 11.15 17.78
CA GLU A 17 17.53 11.48 18.73
C GLU A 17 17.07 12.96 18.66
N GLN A 18 17.96 13.88 18.34
CA GLN A 18 17.66 15.28 18.11
C GLN A 18 16.83 15.51 16.82
N GLU A 19 17.15 14.83 15.73
CA GLU A 19 16.42 14.94 14.46
C GLU A 19 15.03 14.29 14.55
N THR A 20 14.88 13.24 15.37
CA THR A 20 13.59 12.60 15.63
C THR A 20 12.61 13.51 16.33
N ARG A 21 13.07 14.35 17.28
CA ARG A 21 12.21 15.32 17.96
C ARG A 21 11.69 16.41 17.03
N GLU A 22 12.53 16.88 16.11
CA GLU A 22 12.14 17.91 15.12
C GLU A 22 11.22 17.36 14.02
N LEU A 23 11.33 16.05 13.71
CA LEU A 23 10.54 15.37 12.69
C LEU A 23 9.22 14.81 13.23
N SER A 24 9.11 14.59 14.54
CA SER A 24 7.97 13.90 15.17
C SER A 24 6.83 14.85 15.54
N CYS A 25 5.60 14.39 15.40
CA CYS A 25 4.42 15.03 15.96
C CYS A 25 4.20 14.62 17.43
N GLU A 26 3.26 15.30 18.13
CA GLU A 26 2.93 14.97 19.52
C GLU A 26 2.53 13.50 19.71
N GLY A 27 1.79 12.91 18.76
CA GLY A 27 1.42 11.49 18.81
C GLY A 27 2.63 10.55 18.78
N CYS A 28 3.67 10.89 17.98
CA CYS A 28 4.91 10.12 17.95
C CYS A 28 5.78 10.36 19.18
N LEU A 29 5.80 11.57 19.71
CA LEU A 29 6.59 11.92 20.91
C LEU A 29 6.03 11.31 22.18
N ASN A 30 4.70 11.26 22.29
CA ASN A 30 3.99 10.74 23.45
C ASN A 30 3.65 9.23 23.32
N GLY A 31 3.86 8.63 22.12
CA GLY A 31 3.60 7.22 21.90
C GLY A 31 4.65 6.32 22.52
N GLU A 32 4.23 5.10 22.88
CA GLU A 32 5.13 4.07 23.38
C GLU A 32 6.04 3.53 22.26
N ALA A 33 7.21 3.04 22.65
CA ALA A 33 8.08 2.31 21.73
C ALA A 33 7.41 1.00 21.31
N LEU A 34 7.80 0.47 20.15
CA LEU A 34 7.43 -0.88 19.78
C LEU A 34 8.26 -1.85 20.62
N ASP A 35 7.59 -2.80 21.27
CA ASP A 35 8.19 -3.90 22.02
C ASP A 35 8.29 -5.18 21.20
N PHE A 36 7.94 -5.10 19.92
CA PHE A 36 8.02 -6.17 18.94
C PHE A 36 8.72 -5.72 17.66
N ASP A 37 9.25 -6.68 16.94
CA ASP A 37 9.88 -6.47 15.64
C ASP A 37 9.07 -7.08 14.51
N PHE A 38 9.26 -6.54 13.29
CA PHE A 38 8.60 -7.03 12.09
C PHE A 38 9.44 -6.70 10.86
N THR A 39 9.07 -7.29 9.74
CA THR A 39 9.64 -7.00 8.42
C THR A 39 8.54 -6.93 7.38
N MET A 40 8.91 -6.95 6.08
CA MET A 40 7.97 -6.86 4.97
C MET A 40 8.08 -8.08 4.06
N ALA A 41 6.97 -8.46 3.44
CA ALA A 41 6.96 -9.23 2.21
C ALA A 41 6.49 -8.34 1.08
N PHE A 42 6.84 -8.68 -0.16
CA PHE A 42 6.46 -7.88 -1.32
C PHE A 42 5.68 -8.70 -2.33
N GLN A 43 4.57 -8.13 -2.82
CA GLN A 43 3.73 -8.76 -3.83
C GLN A 43 3.74 -7.92 -5.11
N PRO A 44 3.93 -8.51 -6.30
CA PRO A 44 4.02 -7.76 -7.55
C PRO A 44 2.66 -7.23 -7.99
N LEU A 45 2.67 -5.99 -8.47
CA LEU A 45 1.58 -5.32 -9.15
C LEU A 45 1.86 -5.38 -10.66
N ILE A 46 0.93 -5.96 -11.42
CA ILE A 46 1.12 -6.32 -12.82
C ILE A 46 0.38 -5.37 -13.74
N ASP A 47 1.03 -4.95 -14.82
CA ASP A 47 0.39 -4.29 -15.96
C ASP A 47 0.44 -5.23 -17.17
N LEU A 48 -0.71 -5.80 -17.52
CA LEU A 48 -0.85 -6.71 -18.66
C LEU A 48 -0.66 -5.99 -20.00
N SER A 49 -0.99 -4.70 -20.09
CA SER A 49 -0.83 -3.92 -21.31
C SER A 49 0.64 -3.66 -21.65
N GLN A 50 1.46 -3.45 -20.61
CA GLN A 50 2.90 -3.25 -20.73
C GLN A 50 3.69 -4.59 -20.58
N LYS A 51 3.00 -5.67 -20.21
CA LYS A 51 3.58 -6.98 -19.92
C LYS A 51 4.74 -6.90 -18.91
N CYS A 52 4.54 -6.16 -17.84
CA CYS A 52 5.58 -5.95 -16.82
C CYS A 52 5.00 -5.92 -15.41
N THR A 53 5.88 -6.09 -14.44
CA THR A 53 5.64 -5.67 -13.06
C THR A 53 5.85 -4.17 -13.00
N PHE A 54 4.83 -3.40 -12.66
CA PHE A 54 4.93 -1.93 -12.56
C PHE A 54 5.14 -1.43 -11.13
N GLY A 55 4.93 -2.31 -10.14
CA GLY A 55 5.09 -1.98 -8.72
C GLY A 55 5.11 -3.21 -7.84
N PHE A 56 5.31 -2.96 -6.56
CA PHE A 56 5.23 -3.97 -5.50
C PHE A 56 4.49 -3.38 -4.31
N GLU A 57 3.60 -4.16 -3.72
CA GLU A 57 2.98 -3.84 -2.45
C GLU A 57 3.80 -4.39 -1.29
N GLY A 58 4.11 -3.53 -0.31
CA GLY A 58 4.78 -3.90 0.92
C GLY A 58 3.79 -4.35 1.98
N LEU A 59 3.89 -5.60 2.39
CA LEU A 59 2.99 -6.26 3.31
C LEU A 59 3.74 -6.67 4.59
N VAL A 60 3.26 -6.22 5.74
CA VAL A 60 3.87 -6.52 7.05
C VAL A 60 3.94 -8.03 7.29
N ARG A 61 5.08 -8.48 7.85
CA ARG A 61 5.34 -9.85 8.31
C ARG A 61 6.13 -9.84 9.61
N GLY A 62 5.92 -10.86 10.42
CA GLY A 62 6.86 -11.12 11.54
C GLY A 62 8.22 -11.56 11.02
N LEU A 63 9.23 -11.58 11.90
CA LEU A 63 10.63 -11.88 11.52
C LEU A 63 10.86 -13.29 10.96
N ASN A 64 9.95 -14.23 11.25
CA ASN A 64 9.99 -15.60 10.71
C ASN A 64 8.88 -15.80 9.67
N ASN A 65 8.47 -14.73 8.98
CA ASN A 65 7.39 -14.73 7.99
C ASN A 65 5.99 -15.01 8.57
N GLU A 66 5.78 -14.68 9.84
CA GLU A 66 4.43 -14.72 10.43
C GLU A 66 3.51 -13.75 9.67
N PRO A 67 2.22 -14.10 9.49
CA PRO A 67 1.29 -13.29 8.74
C PRO A 67 1.00 -11.93 9.40
N ALA A 68 0.58 -10.96 8.62
CA ALA A 68 0.36 -9.57 9.04
C ALA A 68 -0.49 -9.45 10.33
N HIS A 69 -1.56 -10.24 10.46
CA HIS A 69 -2.45 -10.18 11.62
C HIS A 69 -1.71 -10.48 12.95
N THR A 70 -0.67 -11.30 12.94
CA THR A 70 0.16 -11.60 14.13
C THR A 70 0.94 -10.37 14.59
N VAL A 71 1.39 -9.54 13.66
CA VAL A 71 2.08 -8.28 13.96
C VAL A 71 1.08 -7.20 14.35
N ILE A 72 0.02 -7.02 13.54
CA ILE A 72 -1.01 -6.00 13.74
C ILE A 72 -1.73 -6.19 15.09
N SER A 73 -1.92 -7.41 15.55
CA SER A 73 -2.54 -7.69 16.87
C SER A 73 -1.76 -7.13 18.06
N GLN A 74 -0.50 -6.74 17.87
CA GLN A 74 0.36 -6.11 18.89
C GLN A 74 0.32 -4.58 18.83
N VAL A 75 -0.35 -4.03 17.78
CA VAL A 75 -0.52 -2.58 17.64
C VAL A 75 -1.63 -2.08 18.55
N THR A 76 -1.35 -1.05 19.30
CA THR A 76 -2.25 -0.41 20.27
C THR A 76 -2.43 1.07 19.92
N ALA A 77 -3.41 1.73 20.53
CA ALA A 77 -3.58 3.17 20.38
C ALA A 77 -2.33 3.98 20.80
N GLN A 78 -1.48 3.41 21.67
CA GLN A 78 -0.28 4.06 22.18
C GLN A 78 0.91 3.94 21.23
N ASN A 79 1.00 2.87 20.42
CA ASN A 79 2.15 2.61 19.55
C ASN A 79 1.83 2.72 18.05
N VAL A 80 0.54 2.90 17.65
CA VAL A 80 0.09 2.90 16.25
C VAL A 80 0.85 3.91 15.37
N TYR A 81 1.14 5.10 15.89
CA TYR A 81 1.88 6.11 15.15
C TYR A 81 3.30 5.68 14.80
N LYS A 82 4.00 5.07 15.76
CA LYS A 82 5.36 4.55 15.56
C LYS A 82 5.34 3.35 14.62
N PHE A 83 4.35 2.46 14.77
CA PHE A 83 4.17 1.31 13.90
C PHE A 83 3.98 1.73 12.43
N ASP A 84 3.02 2.63 12.15
CA ASP A 84 2.73 3.12 10.81
C ASP A 84 3.97 3.76 10.16
N GLN A 85 4.69 4.64 10.88
CA GLN A 85 5.92 5.22 10.37
C GLN A 85 7.04 4.19 10.16
N SER A 86 7.15 3.19 11.04
CA SER A 86 8.13 2.12 10.93
C SER A 86 7.88 1.26 9.69
N CYS A 87 6.62 0.96 9.36
CA CYS A 87 6.25 0.24 8.14
C CYS A 87 6.74 0.98 6.90
N ARG A 88 6.50 2.30 6.82
CA ARG A 88 6.90 3.13 5.67
C ARG A 88 8.42 3.15 5.49
N VAL A 89 9.16 3.43 6.56
CA VAL A 89 10.64 3.50 6.51
C VAL A 89 11.22 2.14 6.14
N LYS A 90 10.72 1.05 6.72
CA LYS A 90 11.21 -0.30 6.44
C LYS A 90 10.95 -0.73 4.99
N ALA A 91 9.74 -0.47 4.48
CA ALA A 91 9.41 -0.77 3.09
C ALA A 91 10.32 0.00 2.10
N ILE A 92 10.55 1.30 2.34
CA ILE A 92 11.43 2.14 1.51
C ILE A 92 12.88 1.64 1.58
N ALA A 93 13.38 1.32 2.76
CA ALA A 93 14.76 0.84 2.94
C ALA A 93 15.01 -0.47 2.18
N LEU A 94 14.10 -1.46 2.32
CA LEU A 94 14.21 -2.75 1.62
C LEU A 94 14.08 -2.58 0.09
N ALA A 95 13.18 -1.72 -0.38
CA ALA A 95 13.02 -1.42 -1.80
C ALA A 95 14.27 -0.77 -2.40
N ALA A 96 14.85 0.19 -1.69
CA ALA A 96 16.09 0.86 -2.11
C ALA A 96 17.29 -0.09 -2.10
N GLU A 97 17.43 -0.95 -1.08
CA GLU A 97 18.48 -1.96 -1.00
C GLU A 97 18.41 -2.96 -2.16
N ALA A 98 17.19 -3.41 -2.50
CA ALA A 98 16.93 -4.27 -3.66
C ALA A 98 17.08 -3.53 -5.00
N LYS A 99 17.22 -2.19 -4.98
CA LYS A 99 17.37 -1.34 -6.17
C LYS A 99 16.23 -1.48 -7.17
N ILE A 100 15.00 -1.67 -6.68
CA ILE A 100 13.83 -1.70 -7.57
C ILE A 100 13.66 -0.36 -8.28
N LYS A 101 13.11 -0.42 -9.49
CA LYS A 101 12.80 0.75 -10.32
C LYS A 101 11.30 0.98 -10.43
N GLU A 102 10.55 -0.01 -9.99
CA GLU A 102 9.10 -0.08 -9.98
C GLU A 102 8.54 0.74 -8.83
N ARG A 103 7.22 0.96 -8.84
CA ARG A 103 6.52 1.63 -7.76
C ARG A 103 6.54 0.79 -6.49
N LEU A 104 6.48 1.45 -5.35
CA LEU A 104 6.31 0.86 -4.04
C LEU A 104 4.99 1.33 -3.44
N SER A 105 4.05 0.41 -3.27
CA SER A 105 2.79 0.65 -2.55
C SER A 105 2.97 0.33 -1.08
N ILE A 106 2.51 1.23 -0.21
CA ILE A 106 2.64 1.12 1.25
C ILE A 106 1.29 1.44 1.87
N ASN A 107 0.76 0.50 2.62
CA ASN A 107 -0.43 0.71 3.43
C ASN A 107 -0.18 1.75 4.52
N PHE A 108 -1.12 2.64 4.75
CA PHE A 108 -1.06 3.56 5.88
C PHE A 108 -2.42 3.67 6.59
N MET A 109 -2.35 3.96 7.87
CA MET A 109 -3.53 4.12 8.72
C MET A 109 -3.86 5.61 8.83
N PRO A 110 -5.00 6.10 8.27
CA PRO A 110 -5.36 7.51 8.38
C PRO A 110 -5.46 8.01 9.82
N GLY A 111 -5.93 7.16 10.74
CA GLY A 111 -5.97 7.43 12.18
C GLY A 111 -4.60 7.63 12.82
N ALA A 112 -3.53 7.13 12.19
CA ALA A 112 -2.15 7.36 12.62
C ALA A 112 -1.53 8.66 12.05
N VAL A 113 -2.29 9.49 11.31
CA VAL A 113 -1.82 10.76 10.74
C VAL A 113 -2.51 11.93 11.41
N TYR A 114 -1.88 12.50 12.45
CA TYR A 114 -2.44 13.66 13.17
C TYR A 114 -2.28 14.98 12.39
N LYS A 115 -1.08 15.24 11.85
CA LYS A 115 -0.78 16.40 10.98
C LYS A 115 -0.02 15.92 9.75
N PRO A 116 -0.62 15.96 8.54
CA PRO A 116 0.00 15.40 7.34
C PRO A 116 1.41 15.91 7.08
N ASN A 117 1.62 17.22 7.17
CA ASN A 117 2.90 17.89 6.95
C ASN A 117 4.00 17.56 7.97
N ILE A 118 3.64 17.03 9.14
CA ILE A 118 4.61 16.60 10.16
C ILE A 118 4.80 15.09 10.09
N CYS A 119 3.72 14.33 10.06
CA CYS A 119 3.78 12.86 10.07
C CYS A 119 4.50 12.28 8.85
N ILE A 120 4.50 12.97 7.71
CA ILE A 120 5.19 12.53 6.49
C ILE A 120 6.72 12.74 6.53
N ARG A 121 7.24 13.59 7.42
CA ARG A 121 8.67 13.98 7.46
C ARG A 121 9.60 12.77 7.60
N THR A 122 9.23 11.80 8.41
CA THR A 122 10.01 10.56 8.58
C THR A 122 10.09 9.77 7.28
N THR A 123 8.99 9.70 6.52
CA THR A 123 8.96 9.06 5.20
C THR A 123 9.84 9.81 4.20
N LEU A 124 9.76 11.15 4.18
CA LEU A 124 10.59 11.99 3.32
C LEU A 124 12.08 11.81 3.63
N ALA A 125 12.44 11.82 4.91
CA ALA A 125 13.82 11.60 5.35
C ALA A 125 14.32 10.20 4.95
N ALA A 126 13.48 9.16 5.03
CA ALA A 126 13.82 7.82 4.56
C ALA A 126 14.00 7.79 3.04
N ALA A 127 13.07 8.37 2.27
CA ALA A 127 13.17 8.43 0.82
C ALA A 127 14.45 9.15 0.37
N ASP A 128 14.76 10.29 0.97
CA ASP A 128 15.97 11.07 0.68
C ASP A 128 17.24 10.29 1.08
N LYS A 129 17.26 9.69 2.28
CA LYS A 129 18.40 8.91 2.80
C LYS A 129 18.74 7.71 1.93
N TYR A 130 17.74 6.96 1.50
CA TYR A 130 17.93 5.75 0.71
C TYR A 130 17.91 6.02 -0.81
N GLY A 131 17.68 7.27 -1.22
CA GLY A 131 17.63 7.66 -2.63
C GLY A 131 16.45 7.04 -3.39
N PHE A 132 15.32 6.80 -2.72
CA PHE A 132 14.12 6.25 -3.34
C PHE A 132 13.19 7.39 -3.79
N PRO A 133 12.83 7.49 -5.10
CA PRO A 133 12.05 8.61 -5.61
C PRO A 133 10.63 8.64 -5.02
N ARG A 134 10.18 9.81 -4.56
CA ARG A 134 8.84 10.00 -3.96
C ARG A 134 7.73 9.65 -4.94
N GLU A 135 7.91 9.96 -6.21
CA GLU A 135 6.98 9.72 -7.31
C GLU A 135 6.75 8.22 -7.56
N GLN A 136 7.62 7.37 -7.03
CA GLN A 136 7.50 5.91 -7.08
C GLN A 136 6.77 5.35 -5.85
N ILE A 137 6.44 6.17 -4.85
CA ILE A 137 5.71 5.73 -3.65
C ILE A 137 4.22 5.99 -3.86
N THR A 138 3.41 4.96 -3.64
CA THR A 138 1.95 5.04 -3.55
C THR A 138 1.54 4.70 -2.13
N PHE A 139 0.75 5.57 -1.51
CA PHE A 139 0.11 5.29 -0.23
C PHE A 139 -1.26 4.67 -0.45
N GLU A 140 -1.51 3.54 0.21
CA GLU A 140 -2.79 2.84 0.14
C GLU A 140 -3.58 3.11 1.42
N VAL A 141 -4.77 3.70 1.26
CA VAL A 141 -5.69 3.98 2.36
C VAL A 141 -6.46 2.71 2.65
N VAL A 142 -6.23 2.12 3.81
CA VAL A 142 -6.96 0.92 4.26
C VAL A 142 -8.36 1.31 4.71
N GLU A 143 -9.38 0.65 4.16
CA GLU A 143 -10.79 0.94 4.40
C GLU A 143 -11.31 0.51 5.80
N GLU A 144 -10.60 -0.41 6.47
CA GLU A 144 -11.07 -1.04 7.73
C GLU A 144 -11.29 -0.06 8.89
N GLU A 145 -10.68 1.13 8.86
CA GLU A 145 -10.97 2.16 9.83
C GLU A 145 -12.25 2.91 9.43
N LYS A 146 -13.27 2.88 10.29
CA LYS A 146 -14.42 3.79 10.20
C LYS A 146 -13.91 5.23 10.32
N ILE A 147 -13.53 5.82 9.18
CA ILE A 147 -12.99 7.17 9.13
C ILE A 147 -14.11 8.13 9.52
N ALA A 148 -14.08 8.56 10.77
CA ALA A 148 -15.07 9.47 11.32
C ALA A 148 -14.95 10.89 10.72
N ASP A 149 -13.76 11.24 10.19
CA ASP A 149 -13.45 12.56 9.64
C ASP A 149 -12.92 12.46 8.20
N THR A 150 -13.84 12.44 7.25
CA THR A 150 -13.52 12.43 5.82
C THR A 150 -12.76 13.71 5.38
N ALA A 151 -12.98 14.85 6.05
CA ALA A 151 -12.29 16.09 5.75
C ALA A 151 -10.80 15.98 6.14
N HIS A 152 -10.51 15.34 7.26
CA HIS A 152 -9.12 15.08 7.66
C HIS A 152 -8.42 14.13 6.66
N LEU A 153 -9.07 13.06 6.22
CA LEU A 153 -8.54 12.17 5.19
C LEU A 153 -8.28 12.92 3.88
N GLN A 154 -9.21 13.79 3.45
CA GLN A 154 -9.02 14.64 2.27
C GLN A 154 -7.74 15.49 2.40
N ASN A 155 -7.56 16.15 3.54
CA ASN A 155 -6.36 16.96 3.78
C ASN A 155 -5.06 16.14 3.71
N ILE A 156 -5.09 14.88 4.17
CA ILE A 156 -3.93 13.98 4.07
C ILE A 156 -3.63 13.68 2.60
N ILE A 157 -4.66 13.27 1.85
CA ILE A 157 -4.53 12.89 0.43
C ILE A 157 -4.03 14.07 -0.40
N ASP A 158 -4.65 15.24 -0.26
CA ASP A 158 -4.28 16.44 -1.00
C ASP A 158 -2.82 16.81 -0.74
N TYR A 159 -2.40 16.81 0.53
CA TYR A 159 -1.04 17.13 0.89
C TYR A 159 -0.03 16.09 0.35
N TYR A 160 -0.34 14.80 0.42
CA TYR A 160 0.55 13.75 -0.10
C TYR A 160 0.71 13.84 -1.62
N LYS A 161 -0.37 14.14 -2.34
CA LYS A 161 -0.34 14.39 -3.79
C LYS A 161 0.45 15.65 -4.14
N GLU A 162 0.28 16.75 -3.39
CA GLU A 162 1.03 18.00 -3.59
C GLU A 162 2.54 17.80 -3.51
N ILE A 163 3.02 16.95 -2.60
CA ILE A 163 4.45 16.69 -2.41
C ILE A 163 4.99 15.52 -3.28
N GLY A 164 4.17 15.01 -4.23
CA GLY A 164 4.60 14.10 -5.28
C GLY A 164 4.30 12.62 -5.07
N PHE A 165 3.68 12.22 -3.95
CA PHE A 165 3.22 10.85 -3.75
C PHE A 165 1.97 10.55 -4.56
N LYS A 166 1.72 9.25 -4.78
CA LYS A 166 0.44 8.75 -5.28
C LYS A 166 -0.40 8.20 -4.13
N VAL A 167 -1.72 8.25 -4.29
CA VAL A 167 -2.65 7.71 -3.29
C VAL A 167 -3.64 6.76 -3.95
N ALA A 168 -3.80 5.57 -3.36
CA ALA A 168 -4.79 4.57 -3.73
C ALA A 168 -5.78 4.36 -2.59
N ILE A 169 -7.02 4.02 -2.94
CA ILE A 169 -7.98 3.46 -1.98
C ILE A 169 -7.93 1.95 -2.10
N ASP A 170 -7.68 1.29 -1.00
CA ASP A 170 -7.58 -0.17 -0.90
C ASP A 170 -8.91 -0.83 -0.58
N ASP A 171 -9.05 -2.14 -0.87
CA ASP A 171 -10.22 -2.99 -0.59
C ASP A 171 -11.57 -2.41 -1.08
N PHE A 172 -11.58 -1.62 -2.17
CA PHE A 172 -12.78 -0.95 -2.65
C PHE A 172 -13.90 -1.94 -3.01
N GLY A 173 -15.01 -1.81 -2.31
CA GLY A 173 -16.20 -2.66 -2.47
C GLY A 173 -16.34 -3.76 -1.43
N SER A 174 -15.45 -3.86 -0.44
CA SER A 174 -15.55 -4.83 0.65
C SER A 174 -16.37 -4.31 1.83
N GLY A 175 -16.44 -2.99 2.04
CA GLY A 175 -17.06 -2.45 3.26
C GLY A 175 -17.45 -0.97 3.20
N PHE A 176 -16.66 -0.10 3.77
CA PHE A 176 -17.00 1.32 4.01
C PHE A 176 -16.68 2.26 2.84
N ALA A 177 -15.69 1.95 1.99
CA ALA A 177 -15.38 2.76 0.82
C ALA A 177 -16.56 2.71 -0.16
N ASN A 178 -17.03 3.88 -0.52
CA ASN A 178 -18.21 4.04 -1.35
C ASN A 178 -17.94 5.09 -2.44
N LEU A 179 -18.92 5.27 -3.33
CA LEU A 179 -18.81 6.22 -4.43
C LEU A 179 -18.59 7.67 -3.96
N ASP A 180 -18.99 8.02 -2.75
CA ASP A 180 -18.75 9.35 -2.16
C ASP A 180 -17.25 9.61 -1.95
N TRP A 181 -16.47 8.56 -1.64
CA TRP A 181 -15.01 8.66 -1.54
C TRP A 181 -14.37 8.99 -2.89
N LEU A 182 -14.84 8.39 -3.98
CA LEU A 182 -14.33 8.73 -5.31
C LEU A 182 -14.56 10.20 -5.66
N ALA A 183 -15.75 10.71 -5.28
CA ALA A 183 -16.12 12.10 -5.55
C ALA A 183 -15.35 13.10 -4.68
N LYS A 184 -15.09 12.77 -3.40
CA LYS A 184 -14.47 13.69 -2.44
C LYS A 184 -12.96 13.59 -2.41
N LEU A 185 -12.42 12.37 -2.39
CA LEU A 185 -11.00 12.14 -2.17
C LEU A 185 -10.17 12.19 -3.45
N ALA A 186 -10.80 12.01 -4.61
CA ALA A 186 -10.15 12.01 -5.92
C ALA A 186 -8.79 11.26 -5.92
N PRO A 187 -8.76 9.96 -5.54
CA PRO A 187 -7.52 9.19 -5.48
C PRO A 187 -6.88 9.04 -6.86
N ASP A 188 -5.59 8.70 -6.92
CA ASP A 188 -4.94 8.36 -8.20
C ASP A 188 -5.39 6.99 -8.70
N SER A 189 -5.70 6.07 -7.79
CA SER A 189 -6.17 4.71 -8.13
C SER A 189 -7.08 4.13 -7.06
N ILE A 190 -7.83 3.09 -7.45
CA ILE A 190 -8.52 2.19 -6.53
C ILE A 190 -8.04 0.76 -6.74
N LYS A 191 -8.07 -0.04 -5.67
CA LYS A 191 -7.85 -1.49 -5.70
C LYS A 191 -9.19 -2.16 -5.43
N ILE A 192 -9.72 -2.89 -6.42
CA ILE A 192 -11.00 -3.60 -6.27
C ILE A 192 -10.75 -4.86 -5.45
N ASP A 193 -11.47 -4.98 -4.34
CA ASP A 193 -11.36 -6.07 -3.39
C ASP A 193 -11.62 -7.44 -4.03
N MET A 194 -10.91 -8.45 -3.54
CA MET A 194 -11.00 -9.83 -4.02
C MET A 194 -12.40 -10.43 -3.95
N SER A 195 -13.29 -9.96 -3.09
CA SER A 195 -14.66 -10.44 -2.99
C SER A 195 -15.46 -10.20 -4.29
N LEU A 196 -15.13 -9.13 -5.03
CA LEU A 196 -15.69 -8.84 -6.34
C LEU A 196 -14.96 -9.57 -7.49
N ILE A 197 -13.70 -9.91 -7.29
CA ILE A 197 -12.82 -10.49 -8.32
C ILE A 197 -12.91 -12.02 -8.36
N ARG A 198 -12.96 -12.69 -7.20
CA ARG A 198 -13.03 -14.16 -7.12
C ARG A 198 -14.25 -14.70 -7.85
N GLY A 199 -14.04 -15.54 -8.85
CA GLY A 199 -15.10 -16.15 -9.67
C GLY A 199 -15.84 -15.16 -10.56
N ILE A 200 -15.22 -14.05 -10.94
CA ILE A 200 -15.79 -13.04 -11.86
C ILE A 200 -16.09 -13.64 -13.24
N ASP A 201 -15.28 -14.59 -13.69
CA ASP A 201 -15.42 -15.32 -14.96
C ASP A 201 -16.70 -16.14 -15.05
N THR A 202 -17.27 -16.52 -13.91
CA THR A 202 -18.50 -17.32 -13.82
C THR A 202 -19.71 -16.56 -13.30
N SER A 203 -19.53 -15.31 -12.87
CA SER A 203 -20.57 -14.48 -12.25
C SER A 203 -20.92 -13.25 -13.08
N ASN A 204 -21.94 -13.34 -13.93
CA ASN A 204 -22.42 -12.20 -14.71
C ASN A 204 -22.74 -10.93 -13.84
N ARG A 205 -23.18 -11.13 -12.59
CA ARG A 205 -23.46 -10.01 -11.68
C ARG A 205 -22.19 -9.29 -11.29
N LYS A 206 -21.12 -10.01 -10.93
CA LYS A 206 -19.81 -9.42 -10.59
C LYS A 206 -19.20 -8.73 -11.81
N THR A 207 -19.25 -9.37 -12.97
CA THR A 207 -18.78 -8.80 -14.24
C THR A 207 -19.43 -7.46 -14.53
N LEU A 208 -20.77 -7.36 -14.39
CA LEU A 208 -21.50 -6.11 -14.61
C LEU A 208 -21.14 -5.01 -13.60
N ILE A 209 -21.00 -5.36 -12.32
CA ILE A 209 -20.61 -4.42 -11.26
C ILE A 209 -19.19 -3.89 -11.52
N VAL A 210 -18.24 -4.77 -11.74
CA VAL A 210 -16.82 -4.42 -11.94
C VAL A 210 -16.64 -3.62 -13.23
N LYS A 211 -17.36 -3.98 -14.31
CA LYS A 211 -17.40 -3.20 -15.56
C LYS A 211 -17.88 -1.77 -15.32
N ALA A 212 -19.03 -1.60 -14.67
CA ALA A 212 -19.58 -0.27 -14.38
C ALA A 212 -18.62 0.57 -13.53
N LEU A 213 -17.96 -0.06 -12.55
CA LEU A 213 -16.97 0.62 -11.72
C LEU A 213 -15.73 1.03 -12.54
N ALA A 214 -15.23 0.17 -13.42
CA ALA A 214 -14.10 0.50 -14.30
C ALA A 214 -14.42 1.65 -15.25
N GLU A 215 -15.62 1.66 -15.84
CA GLU A 215 -16.09 2.74 -16.70
C GLU A 215 -16.21 4.08 -15.94
N LEU A 216 -16.74 4.05 -14.71
CA LEU A 216 -16.82 5.22 -13.84
C LEU A 216 -15.42 5.76 -13.49
N CYS A 217 -14.51 4.89 -13.06
CA CYS A 217 -13.14 5.28 -12.70
C CYS A 217 -12.40 5.87 -13.92
N SER A 218 -12.56 5.26 -15.10
CA SER A 218 -11.99 5.78 -16.34
C SER A 218 -12.49 7.20 -16.64
N ALA A 219 -13.78 7.46 -16.48
CA ALA A 219 -14.37 8.79 -16.68
C ALA A 219 -13.86 9.83 -15.66
N LEU A 220 -13.46 9.39 -14.48
CA LEU A 220 -12.89 10.22 -13.41
C LEU A 220 -11.35 10.34 -13.48
N ASN A 221 -10.69 9.71 -14.45
CA ASN A 221 -9.24 9.58 -14.54
C ASN A 221 -8.61 8.91 -13.30
N ILE A 222 -9.29 7.92 -12.74
CA ILE A 222 -8.82 7.08 -11.63
C ILE A 222 -8.39 5.74 -12.20
N ASP A 223 -7.17 5.31 -11.91
CA ASP A 223 -6.67 3.99 -12.29
C ASP A 223 -7.37 2.89 -11.47
N VAL A 224 -7.59 1.73 -12.10
CA VAL A 224 -8.18 0.56 -11.43
C VAL A 224 -7.18 -0.58 -11.41
N LEU A 225 -6.98 -1.16 -10.22
CA LEU A 225 -6.25 -2.39 -10.01
C LEU A 225 -7.20 -3.45 -9.45
N ALA A 226 -7.20 -4.66 -9.99
CA ALA A 226 -7.95 -5.79 -9.45
C ALA A 226 -7.07 -6.64 -8.55
N GLU A 227 -7.58 -6.95 -7.35
CA GLU A 227 -6.87 -7.74 -6.37
C GLU A 227 -7.36 -9.19 -6.27
N GLY A 228 -6.52 -10.04 -5.71
CA GLY A 228 -6.90 -11.42 -5.40
C GLY A 228 -7.12 -12.30 -6.62
N VAL A 229 -6.54 -11.97 -7.77
CA VAL A 229 -6.60 -12.81 -8.98
C VAL A 229 -5.88 -14.13 -8.75
N GLU A 230 -6.58 -15.26 -8.83
CA GLU A 230 -6.01 -16.59 -8.62
C GLU A 230 -5.98 -17.47 -9.86
N THR A 231 -6.84 -17.22 -10.84
CA THR A 231 -6.97 -18.04 -12.02
C THR A 231 -6.71 -17.27 -13.31
N LYS A 232 -6.35 -18.01 -14.38
CA LYS A 232 -6.23 -17.41 -15.71
C LYS A 232 -7.57 -16.88 -16.22
N ALA A 233 -8.68 -17.55 -15.91
CA ALA A 233 -10.01 -17.15 -16.34
C ALA A 233 -10.42 -15.79 -15.72
N GLU A 234 -10.16 -15.60 -14.42
CA GLU A 234 -10.37 -14.30 -13.76
C GLU A 234 -9.51 -13.21 -14.40
N ARG A 235 -8.18 -13.48 -14.60
CA ARG A 235 -7.26 -12.56 -15.25
C ARG A 235 -7.76 -12.12 -16.63
N ASP A 236 -8.18 -13.09 -17.46
CA ASP A 236 -8.62 -12.83 -18.84
C ASP A 236 -9.93 -12.03 -18.86
N THR A 237 -10.90 -12.40 -18.01
CA THR A 237 -12.17 -11.66 -17.86
C THR A 237 -11.93 -10.20 -17.47
N LEU A 238 -11.02 -9.95 -16.53
CA LEU A 238 -10.66 -8.60 -16.12
C LEU A 238 -9.99 -7.81 -17.25
N ALA A 239 -9.10 -8.45 -18.01
CA ALA A 239 -8.47 -7.83 -19.17
C ALA A 239 -9.48 -7.46 -20.26
N GLU A 240 -10.50 -8.29 -20.52
CA GLU A 240 -11.62 -8.00 -21.42
C GLU A 240 -12.46 -6.80 -20.95
N LEU A 241 -12.49 -6.53 -19.65
CA LEU A 241 -13.12 -5.35 -19.05
C LEU A 241 -12.20 -4.12 -19.01
N ASN A 242 -11.05 -4.17 -19.70
CA ASN A 242 -10.02 -3.11 -19.66
C ASN A 242 -9.33 -2.91 -18.29
N ILE A 243 -9.46 -3.85 -17.36
CA ILE A 243 -8.74 -3.83 -16.09
C ILE A 243 -7.43 -4.60 -16.28
N VAL A 244 -6.43 -3.88 -16.79
CA VAL A 244 -5.11 -4.43 -17.14
C VAL A 244 -4.13 -4.43 -15.97
N LYS A 245 -4.37 -3.61 -14.94
CA LYS A 245 -3.59 -3.62 -13.70
C LYS A 245 -4.19 -4.64 -12.75
N GLN A 246 -3.38 -5.63 -12.36
CA GLN A 246 -3.87 -6.79 -11.60
C GLN A 246 -2.83 -7.24 -10.56
N GLN A 247 -3.33 -7.82 -9.47
CA GLN A 247 -2.54 -8.42 -8.39
C GLN A 247 -3.21 -9.71 -7.93
N GLY A 248 -2.41 -10.70 -7.56
CA GLY A 248 -2.95 -11.93 -6.99
C GLY A 248 -2.00 -13.11 -7.09
N TYR A 249 -2.39 -14.20 -6.46
CA TYR A 249 -1.58 -15.42 -6.40
C TYR A 249 -1.43 -16.11 -7.77
N PHE A 250 -2.27 -15.76 -8.71
CA PHE A 250 -2.05 -16.18 -10.10
C PHE A 250 -0.68 -15.73 -10.59
N PHE A 251 -0.25 -14.53 -10.29
CA PHE A 251 1.05 -13.97 -10.68
C PHE A 251 2.14 -14.43 -9.73
N SER A 252 2.03 -14.06 -8.46
CA SER A 252 2.89 -14.47 -7.35
C SER A 252 2.23 -14.21 -6.00
N PRO A 253 2.40 -15.08 -5.00
CA PRO A 253 2.14 -14.68 -3.62
C PRO A 253 3.17 -13.64 -3.16
N PRO A 254 2.92 -12.93 -2.05
CA PRO A 254 3.94 -12.11 -1.40
C PRO A 254 5.15 -12.96 -1.00
N LEU A 255 6.36 -12.49 -1.33
CA LEU A 255 7.60 -13.16 -0.93
C LEU A 255 8.30 -12.39 0.19
N PHE A 256 8.72 -13.12 1.20
CA PHE A 256 9.38 -12.60 2.38
C PHE A 256 10.70 -11.90 2.04
N GLU A 257 10.81 -10.61 2.36
CA GLU A 257 11.98 -9.74 2.09
C GLU A 257 12.51 -9.83 0.65
N THR A 258 11.65 -10.18 -0.31
CA THR A 258 12.06 -10.46 -1.69
C THR A 258 11.07 -9.85 -2.68
N PHE A 259 11.59 -9.28 -3.75
CA PHE A 259 10.80 -8.72 -4.86
C PHE A 259 10.67 -9.79 -5.95
N PRO A 260 9.50 -10.45 -6.07
CA PRO A 260 9.36 -11.58 -7.00
C PRO A 260 9.37 -11.16 -8.46
N SER A 261 10.06 -11.93 -9.30
CA SER A 261 9.93 -11.83 -10.75
C SER A 261 8.76 -12.67 -11.24
N VAL A 262 7.96 -12.12 -12.14
CA VAL A 262 6.79 -12.83 -12.71
C VAL A 262 7.16 -13.40 -14.08
N PRO A 263 6.96 -14.72 -14.30
CA PRO A 263 7.27 -15.35 -15.59
C PRO A 263 6.44 -14.79 -16.75
N GLU A 264 7.05 -14.58 -17.93
CA GLU A 264 6.40 -14.03 -19.13
C GLU A 264 5.06 -14.69 -19.49
N LYS A 265 4.96 -16.01 -19.31
CA LYS A 265 3.72 -16.76 -19.58
C LYS A 265 2.51 -16.31 -18.75
N LYS A 266 2.72 -15.57 -17.69
CA LYS A 266 1.65 -15.04 -16.85
C LYS A 266 1.05 -13.73 -17.40
N PHE A 267 1.76 -13.09 -18.32
CA PHE A 267 1.29 -11.88 -18.99
C PHE A 267 0.49 -12.18 -20.29
N ASN A 268 0.50 -13.45 -20.76
CA ASN A 268 -0.12 -13.86 -22.03
C ASN A 268 -1.38 -14.68 -21.82
#